data_80d3188b67daaf8fe0a4a8c7e97741b6
#
_entry.id   80d3188b67daaf8fe0a4a8c7e97741b6
#
_cell.length_a   1.000
_cell.length_b   1.000
_cell.length_c   1.000
_cell.angle_alpha   90.00
_cell.angle_beta   90.00
_cell.angle_gamma   90.00
#
_symmetry.space_group_name_H-M   'P 1'
#
loop_
_entity.id
_entity.type
_entity.pdbx_description
1 polymer ?
#
loop_
_entity_poly.entity_id
_entity_poly.type
_entity_poly.pdbx_seq_one_letter_code
_entity_poly.pdbx_strand_id
1 'polypeptide(L)'
;IWLHQYVGLKATDTGLIFSAISLIALCAQPLYGFIQDKLGLRKNLLLVIAVLLILSGPFFLSFAAILRWNIFIGSILGGLYVGMTFNAGIGVLESYTERVSRIRGFEYGRARMWGSLGWASATFIAGHNINIDPNYNFFMASIAGVIFLILLALLKTDKPDAFNQLEHGKPSALTINDALNLLSLPRFWALILFVVGTCIYSVYDQQFPVFFSSQFASLQQGNEMYGYLNSLQVFLEAGGMFVAPFLVNKIGAKNGLLLASSVMAARIIGSGLVEGPIMISCMKLLHAVELPILLISIFKYNSQHFDKRLSSTLYLVGFQCVSSIVATLLSPLAGYGYDHYGFAPTYMVMGCMVVGTTLLSAVLLRADSKALPQHDMTDLDSNNKAQPI
;
A
#
# COMPACT_ATOMS: atom_id res chain seq x y z
N ILE A 1 -0.58 11.66 -14.20
CA ILE A 1 0.01 12.39 -15.34
C ILE A 1 -0.58 11.89 -16.66
N TRP A 2 -0.42 10.60 -17.04
CA TRP A 2 -0.84 10.07 -18.36
C TRP A 2 -2.34 10.28 -18.66
N LEU A 3 -3.24 10.00 -17.71
CA LEU A 3 -4.68 10.21 -17.88
C LEU A 3 -5.02 11.68 -18.15
N HIS A 4 -4.34 12.60 -17.48
CA HIS A 4 -4.59 14.04 -17.61
C HIS A 4 -3.93 14.64 -18.85
N GLN A 5 -2.61 14.40 -19.05
CA GLN A 5 -1.82 15.08 -20.10
C GLN A 5 -1.96 14.41 -21.46
N TYR A 6 -2.02 13.08 -21.54
CA TYR A 6 -2.07 12.34 -22.80
C TYR A 6 -3.50 11.99 -23.23
N VAL A 7 -4.32 11.48 -22.30
CA VAL A 7 -5.71 11.14 -22.61
C VAL A 7 -6.59 12.39 -22.63
N GLY A 8 -6.29 13.41 -21.83
CA GLY A 8 -7.01 14.68 -21.72
C GLY A 8 -8.18 14.63 -20.75
N LEU A 9 -8.15 13.75 -19.75
CA LEU A 9 -9.23 13.60 -18.79
C LEU A 9 -9.19 14.67 -17.70
N LYS A 10 -10.36 15.05 -17.22
CA LYS A 10 -10.52 15.87 -16.01
C LYS A 10 -10.16 15.07 -14.76
N ALA A 11 -9.95 15.78 -13.64
CA ALA A 11 -9.62 15.16 -12.38
C ALA A 11 -10.78 14.27 -11.85
N THR A 12 -12.02 14.65 -12.09
CA THR A 12 -13.21 13.83 -11.75
C THR A 12 -13.19 12.49 -12.49
N ASP A 13 -12.96 12.50 -13.81
CA ASP A 13 -12.89 11.28 -14.62
C ASP A 13 -11.73 10.38 -14.21
N THR A 14 -10.59 10.99 -13.89
CA THR A 14 -9.43 10.28 -13.33
C THR A 14 -9.78 9.64 -11.98
N GLY A 15 -10.52 10.34 -11.14
CA GLY A 15 -11.03 9.81 -9.87
C GLY A 15 -11.96 8.61 -10.04
N LEU A 16 -12.84 8.62 -11.06
CA LEU A 16 -13.71 7.48 -11.40
C LEU A 16 -12.89 6.24 -11.80
N ILE A 17 -11.82 6.42 -12.58
CA ILE A 17 -10.95 5.32 -12.97
C ILE A 17 -10.25 4.73 -11.73
N PHE A 18 -9.69 5.56 -10.85
CA PHE A 18 -9.08 5.09 -9.60
C PHE A 18 -10.09 4.42 -8.67
N SER A 19 -11.32 4.92 -8.62
CA SER A 19 -12.43 4.28 -7.89
C SER A 19 -12.69 2.87 -8.43
N ALA A 20 -12.82 2.71 -9.74
CA ALA A 20 -13.04 1.41 -10.38
C ALA A 20 -11.87 0.45 -10.11
N ILE A 21 -10.62 0.92 -10.21
CA ILE A 21 -9.41 0.13 -9.90
C ILE A 21 -9.46 -0.36 -8.45
N SER A 22 -9.79 0.51 -7.51
CA SER A 22 -9.84 0.18 -6.07
C SER A 22 -10.97 -0.80 -5.76
N LEU A 23 -12.13 -0.62 -6.37
CA LEU A 23 -13.28 -1.52 -6.21
C LEU A 23 -12.97 -2.92 -6.75
N ILE A 24 -12.39 -3.01 -7.93
CA ILE A 24 -12.02 -4.31 -8.52
C ILE A 24 -10.90 -4.97 -7.70
N ALA A 25 -9.92 -4.20 -7.24
CA ALA A 25 -8.85 -4.73 -6.37
C ALA A 25 -9.42 -5.30 -5.07
N LEU A 26 -10.40 -4.62 -4.46
CA LEU A 26 -11.10 -5.10 -3.26
C LEU A 26 -11.71 -6.49 -3.44
N CYS A 27 -12.27 -6.77 -4.63
CA CYS A 27 -12.85 -8.09 -4.96
C CYS A 27 -11.78 -9.10 -5.40
N ALA A 28 -10.81 -8.66 -6.19
CA ALA A 28 -9.80 -9.53 -6.80
C ALA A 28 -8.77 -10.04 -5.78
N GLN A 29 -8.37 -9.25 -4.80
CA GLN A 29 -7.38 -9.63 -3.80
C GLN A 29 -7.79 -10.87 -2.98
N PRO A 30 -9.00 -10.97 -2.39
CA PRO A 30 -9.44 -12.17 -1.69
C PRO A 30 -9.55 -13.39 -2.61
N LEU A 31 -10.02 -13.17 -3.85
CA LEU A 31 -10.12 -14.24 -4.85
C LEU A 31 -8.74 -14.81 -5.20
N TYR A 32 -7.77 -13.95 -5.45
CA TYR A 32 -6.40 -14.35 -5.73
C TYR A 32 -5.75 -15.03 -4.53
N GLY A 33 -6.01 -14.54 -3.32
CA GLY A 33 -5.56 -15.19 -2.08
C GLY A 33 -6.09 -16.63 -1.97
N PHE A 34 -7.39 -16.81 -2.17
CA PHE A 34 -8.01 -18.14 -2.15
C PHE A 34 -7.47 -19.08 -3.23
N ILE A 35 -7.28 -18.58 -4.47
CA ILE A 35 -6.67 -19.36 -5.55
C ILE A 35 -5.23 -19.74 -5.18
N GLN A 36 -4.45 -18.80 -4.66
CA GLN A 36 -3.07 -19.02 -4.26
C GLN A 36 -2.95 -20.03 -3.11
N ASP A 37 -3.89 -20.01 -2.15
CA ASP A 37 -3.94 -20.98 -1.06
C ASP A 37 -4.18 -22.41 -1.58
N LYS A 38 -5.07 -22.58 -2.55
CA LYS A 38 -5.28 -23.87 -3.23
C LYS A 38 -4.09 -24.32 -4.08
N LEU A 39 -3.39 -23.38 -4.70
CA LEU A 39 -2.22 -23.67 -5.54
C LEU A 39 -0.95 -23.95 -4.72
N GLY A 40 -0.89 -23.49 -3.47
CA GLY A 40 0.29 -23.59 -2.60
C GLY A 40 1.51 -22.92 -3.23
N LEU A 41 2.54 -23.72 -3.54
CA LEU A 41 3.77 -23.26 -4.21
C LEU A 41 3.72 -23.36 -5.74
N ARG A 42 2.58 -23.69 -6.33
CA ARG A 42 2.45 -23.74 -7.79
C ARG A 42 2.45 -22.31 -8.35
N LYS A 43 3.21 -22.10 -9.42
CA LYS A 43 3.43 -20.78 -10.05
C LYS A 43 2.30 -20.36 -11.01
N ASN A 44 1.23 -21.15 -11.15
CA ASN A 44 0.22 -20.96 -12.19
C ASN A 44 -0.39 -19.57 -12.18
N LEU A 45 -0.72 -19.03 -10.98
CA LEU A 45 -1.30 -17.71 -10.86
C LEU A 45 -0.27 -16.61 -11.20
N LEU A 46 1.00 -16.79 -10.80
CA LEU A 46 2.08 -15.86 -11.17
C LEU A 46 2.35 -15.86 -12.67
N LEU A 47 2.21 -17.02 -13.35
CA LEU A 47 2.33 -17.11 -14.81
C LEU A 47 1.21 -16.34 -15.51
N VAL A 48 -0.03 -16.42 -15.01
CA VAL A 48 -1.14 -15.60 -15.51
C VAL A 48 -0.85 -14.10 -15.34
N ILE A 49 -0.36 -13.70 -14.16
CA ILE A 49 -0.01 -12.29 -13.90
C ILE A 49 1.13 -11.84 -14.82
N ALA A 50 2.14 -12.68 -15.06
CA ALA A 50 3.23 -12.36 -15.98
C ALA A 50 2.72 -12.14 -17.43
N VAL A 51 1.78 -12.97 -17.89
CA VAL A 51 1.13 -12.80 -19.21
C VAL A 51 0.33 -11.49 -19.24
N LEU A 52 -0.44 -11.19 -18.20
CA LEU A 52 -1.16 -9.93 -18.11
C LEU A 52 -0.20 -8.73 -18.14
N LEU A 53 0.94 -8.80 -17.44
CA LEU A 53 1.98 -7.77 -17.46
C LEU A 53 2.55 -7.57 -18.87
N ILE A 54 2.79 -8.62 -19.64
CA ILE A 54 3.26 -8.55 -21.02
C ILE A 54 2.26 -7.78 -21.90
N LEU A 55 0.98 -7.91 -21.62
CA LEU A 55 -0.08 -7.21 -22.36
C LEU A 55 -0.23 -5.74 -21.97
N SER A 56 0.57 -5.19 -21.04
CA SER A 56 0.45 -3.79 -20.59
C SER A 56 0.59 -2.78 -21.72
N GLY A 57 1.63 -2.90 -22.57
CA GLY A 57 1.81 -2.00 -23.71
C GLY A 57 0.60 -1.98 -24.65
N PRO A 58 0.21 -3.13 -25.23
CA PRO A 58 -0.97 -3.23 -26.10
C PRO A 58 -2.27 -2.77 -25.44
N PHE A 59 -2.46 -3.09 -24.16
CA PHE A 59 -3.64 -2.67 -23.42
C PHE A 59 -3.72 -1.15 -23.33
N PHE A 60 -2.68 -0.47 -22.84
CA PHE A 60 -2.71 0.97 -22.64
C PHE A 60 -2.76 1.77 -23.94
N LEU A 61 -2.25 1.23 -25.05
CA LEU A 61 -2.44 1.83 -26.40
C LEU A 61 -3.92 1.89 -26.77
N SER A 62 -4.66 0.79 -26.58
CA SER A 62 -6.10 0.74 -26.90
C SER A 62 -6.94 1.44 -25.81
N PHE A 63 -6.48 1.45 -24.58
CA PHE A 63 -7.20 1.99 -23.43
C PHE A 63 -7.45 3.50 -23.56
N ALA A 64 -6.50 4.27 -24.08
CA ALA A 64 -6.69 5.69 -24.35
C ALA A 64 -7.88 5.96 -25.30
N ALA A 65 -8.02 5.17 -26.35
CA ALA A 65 -9.14 5.29 -27.29
C ALA A 65 -10.48 4.91 -26.63
N ILE A 66 -10.49 3.86 -25.81
CA ILE A 66 -11.69 3.42 -25.10
C ILE A 66 -12.14 4.47 -24.10
N LEU A 67 -11.23 5.09 -23.34
CA LEU A 67 -11.54 6.15 -22.38
C LEU A 67 -12.13 7.39 -23.07
N ARG A 68 -11.60 7.77 -24.25
CA ARG A 68 -12.12 8.89 -25.05
C ARG A 68 -13.51 8.59 -25.64
N TRP A 69 -13.78 7.32 -25.95
CA TRP A 69 -15.09 6.90 -26.46
C TRP A 69 -16.15 6.84 -25.37
N ASN A 70 -15.86 6.18 -24.25
CA ASN A 70 -16.78 6.07 -23.12
C ASN A 70 -16.01 5.87 -21.80
N ILE A 71 -16.10 6.86 -20.92
CA ILE A 71 -15.39 6.89 -19.66
C ILE A 71 -15.81 5.75 -18.71
N PHE A 72 -17.13 5.39 -18.67
CA PHE A 72 -17.61 4.33 -17.79
C PHE A 72 -17.08 2.95 -18.21
N ILE A 73 -17.18 2.64 -19.51
CA ILE A 73 -16.65 1.38 -20.06
C ILE A 73 -15.13 1.34 -19.87
N GLY A 74 -14.45 2.44 -20.16
CA GLY A 74 -13.03 2.57 -19.90
C GLY A 74 -12.69 2.36 -18.42
N SER A 75 -13.39 2.97 -17.50
CA SER A 75 -13.16 2.82 -16.06
C SER A 75 -13.33 1.37 -15.60
N ILE A 76 -14.33 0.65 -16.09
CA ILE A 76 -14.53 -0.77 -15.78
C ILE A 76 -13.40 -1.62 -16.35
N LEU A 77 -13.04 -1.45 -17.62
CA LEU A 77 -11.96 -2.22 -18.27
C LEU A 77 -10.59 -1.89 -17.65
N GLY A 78 -10.32 -0.61 -17.38
CA GLY A 78 -9.12 -0.18 -16.66
C GLY A 78 -9.08 -0.72 -15.25
N GLY A 79 -10.20 -0.68 -14.52
CA GLY A 79 -10.35 -1.26 -13.21
C GLY A 79 -10.05 -2.76 -13.20
N LEU A 80 -10.65 -3.52 -14.13
CA LEU A 80 -10.39 -4.95 -14.27
C LEU A 80 -8.91 -5.22 -14.57
N TYR A 81 -8.36 -4.56 -15.56
CA TYR A 81 -6.98 -4.81 -15.96
C TYR A 81 -5.98 -4.38 -14.88
N VAL A 82 -6.02 -3.13 -14.44
CA VAL A 82 -5.07 -2.58 -13.47
C VAL A 82 -5.28 -3.18 -12.08
N GLY A 83 -6.54 -3.33 -11.65
CA GLY A 83 -6.89 -3.93 -10.37
C GLY A 83 -6.41 -5.38 -10.24
N MET A 84 -6.58 -6.19 -11.28
CA MET A 84 -6.16 -7.60 -11.26
C MET A 84 -4.66 -7.76 -11.50
N THR A 85 -4.09 -7.02 -12.47
CA THR A 85 -2.69 -7.21 -12.88
C THR A 85 -1.71 -6.61 -11.87
N PHE A 86 -1.94 -5.35 -11.50
CA PHE A 86 -1.01 -4.62 -10.62
C PHE A 86 -1.41 -4.76 -9.16
N ASN A 87 -2.62 -4.33 -8.76
CA ASN A 87 -2.95 -4.27 -7.33
C ASN A 87 -3.09 -5.67 -6.70
N ALA A 88 -3.89 -6.55 -7.29
CA ALA A 88 -4.03 -7.92 -6.77
C ALA A 88 -2.80 -8.78 -7.10
N GLY A 89 -2.15 -8.54 -8.25
CA GLY A 89 -0.96 -9.26 -8.68
C GLY A 89 0.25 -9.07 -7.75
N ILE A 90 0.46 -7.85 -7.24
CA ILE A 90 1.50 -7.58 -6.24
C ILE A 90 1.27 -8.43 -4.99
N GLY A 91 0.03 -8.48 -4.49
CA GLY A 91 -0.33 -9.29 -3.30
C GLY A 91 -0.03 -10.78 -3.47
N VAL A 92 -0.27 -11.33 -4.67
CA VAL A 92 0.07 -12.72 -5.00
C VAL A 92 1.57 -12.95 -4.97
N LEU A 93 2.35 -12.05 -5.58
CA LEU A 93 3.81 -12.14 -5.59
C LEU A 93 4.39 -12.05 -4.19
N GLU A 94 3.89 -11.13 -3.36
CA GLU A 94 4.32 -10.97 -1.97
C GLU A 94 3.98 -12.23 -1.14
N SER A 95 2.77 -12.75 -1.26
CA SER A 95 2.34 -13.97 -0.57
C SER A 95 3.17 -15.18 -0.99
N TYR A 96 3.44 -15.35 -2.29
CA TYR A 96 4.28 -16.44 -2.80
C TYR A 96 5.71 -16.32 -2.27
N THR A 97 6.30 -15.12 -2.32
CA THR A 97 7.67 -14.85 -1.86
C THR A 97 7.80 -15.12 -0.36
N GLU A 98 6.79 -14.73 0.42
CA GLU A 98 6.76 -14.96 1.87
C GLU A 98 6.72 -16.47 2.19
N ARG A 99 5.92 -17.26 1.46
CA ARG A 99 5.87 -18.72 1.60
C ARG A 99 7.21 -19.37 1.26
N VAL A 100 7.83 -18.97 0.15
CA VAL A 100 9.15 -19.47 -0.25
C VAL A 100 10.21 -19.09 0.77
N SER A 101 10.14 -17.87 1.35
CA SER A 101 11.10 -17.43 2.36
C SER A 101 11.09 -18.33 3.61
N ARG A 102 9.90 -18.72 4.07
CA ARG A 102 9.74 -19.66 5.20
C ARG A 102 10.30 -21.04 4.91
N ILE A 103 10.11 -21.55 3.69
CA ILE A 103 10.59 -22.88 3.31
C ILE A 103 12.10 -22.91 3.16
N ARG A 104 12.67 -21.87 2.55
CA ARG A 104 14.10 -21.79 2.24
C ARG A 104 14.93 -21.12 3.33
N GLY A 105 14.30 -20.64 4.42
CA GLY A 105 14.96 -20.08 5.58
C GLY A 105 15.67 -18.73 5.33
N PHE A 106 15.14 -17.89 4.45
CA PHE A 106 15.64 -16.53 4.28
C PHE A 106 14.63 -15.48 4.75
N GLU A 107 15.14 -14.31 5.12
CA GLU A 107 14.30 -13.18 5.57
C GLU A 107 13.48 -12.61 4.42
N TYR A 108 12.13 -12.61 4.54
CA TYR A 108 11.21 -12.03 3.55
C TYR A 108 11.55 -10.57 3.22
N GLY A 109 11.92 -9.78 4.24
CA GLY A 109 12.28 -8.37 4.07
C GLY A 109 13.42 -8.13 3.08
N ARG A 110 14.40 -9.07 3.01
CA ARG A 110 15.50 -8.99 2.04
C ARG A 110 15.01 -9.15 0.59
N ALA A 111 14.02 -10.01 0.36
CA ALA A 111 13.40 -10.14 -0.96
C ALA A 111 12.51 -8.93 -1.29
N ARG A 112 11.72 -8.46 -0.31
CA ARG A 112 10.81 -7.31 -0.46
C ARG A 112 11.54 -6.00 -0.79
N MET A 113 12.76 -5.83 -0.25
CA MET A 113 13.63 -4.69 -0.54
C MET A 113 13.87 -4.48 -2.04
N TRP A 114 14.03 -5.58 -2.81
CA TRP A 114 14.20 -5.49 -4.27
C TRP A 114 12.98 -4.90 -4.98
N GLY A 115 11.77 -5.11 -4.43
CA GLY A 115 10.56 -4.47 -4.92
C GLY A 115 10.61 -2.95 -4.76
N SER A 116 11.07 -2.45 -3.61
CA SER A 116 11.23 -1.00 -3.36
C SER A 116 12.31 -0.39 -4.27
N LEU A 117 13.45 -1.07 -4.44
CA LEU A 117 14.49 -0.63 -5.38
C LEU A 117 14.00 -0.62 -6.82
N GLY A 118 13.23 -1.64 -7.23
CA GLY A 118 12.59 -1.69 -8.55
C GLY A 118 11.62 -0.53 -8.76
N TRP A 119 10.79 -0.22 -7.77
CA TRP A 119 9.88 0.92 -7.80
C TRP A 119 10.62 2.25 -7.93
N ALA A 120 11.66 2.48 -7.12
CA ALA A 120 12.48 3.69 -7.17
C ALA A 120 13.15 3.85 -8.55
N SER A 121 13.72 2.77 -9.10
CA SER A 121 14.35 2.77 -10.43
C SER A 121 13.34 3.05 -11.54
N ALA A 122 12.17 2.40 -11.48
CA ALA A 122 11.11 2.58 -12.47
C ALA A 122 10.57 4.01 -12.49
N THR A 123 10.33 4.62 -11.33
CA THR A 123 9.81 5.99 -11.24
C THR A 123 10.83 7.04 -11.70
N PHE A 124 12.12 6.80 -11.44
CA PHE A 124 13.20 7.64 -11.94
C PHE A 124 13.18 7.72 -13.48
N ILE A 125 13.06 6.58 -14.15
CA ILE A 125 13.03 6.50 -15.61
C ILE A 125 11.68 6.98 -16.16
N ALA A 126 10.58 6.66 -15.49
CA ALA A 126 9.23 6.95 -15.97
C ALA A 126 8.95 8.45 -16.13
N GLY A 127 9.50 9.28 -15.23
CA GLY A 127 9.37 10.74 -15.30
C GLY A 127 10.01 11.35 -16.54
N HIS A 128 11.11 10.76 -17.02
CA HIS A 128 11.76 11.18 -18.28
C HIS A 128 11.02 10.63 -19.50
N ASN A 129 10.68 9.36 -19.50
CA ASN A 129 10.02 8.68 -20.61
C ASN A 129 8.67 9.31 -20.98
N ILE A 130 7.90 9.79 -19.98
CA ILE A 130 6.58 10.37 -20.23
C ILE A 130 6.65 11.64 -21.10
N ASN A 131 7.81 12.31 -21.10
CA ASN A 131 8.04 13.50 -21.91
C ASN A 131 8.45 13.17 -23.35
N ILE A 132 8.99 11.96 -23.61
CA ILE A 132 9.39 11.50 -24.95
C ILE A 132 8.18 10.84 -25.61
N ASP A 133 7.70 9.76 -25.06
CA ASP A 133 6.48 9.06 -25.42
C ASP A 133 5.92 8.36 -24.16
N PRO A 134 4.74 8.77 -23.67
CA PRO A 134 4.12 8.15 -22.50
C PRO A 134 3.95 6.64 -22.61
N ASN A 135 3.83 6.10 -23.82
CA ASN A 135 3.65 4.66 -24.06
C ASN A 135 4.90 3.85 -23.72
N TYR A 136 6.10 4.46 -23.72
CA TYR A 136 7.34 3.76 -23.33
C TYR A 136 7.26 3.15 -21.94
N ASN A 137 6.59 3.80 -20.99
CA ASN A 137 6.41 3.28 -19.64
C ASN A 137 5.58 1.98 -19.63
N PHE A 138 4.58 1.88 -20.48
CA PHE A 138 3.75 0.67 -20.60
C PHE A 138 4.47 -0.46 -21.32
N PHE A 139 5.29 -0.14 -22.34
CA PHE A 139 6.16 -1.13 -22.97
C PHE A 139 7.28 -1.60 -22.05
N MET A 140 7.82 -0.73 -21.19
CA MET A 140 8.75 -1.15 -20.13
C MET A 140 8.10 -2.15 -19.19
N ALA A 141 6.83 -1.95 -18.80
CA ALA A 141 6.08 -2.93 -18.01
C ALA A 141 5.91 -4.25 -18.77
N SER A 142 5.66 -4.22 -20.09
CA SER A 142 5.61 -5.43 -20.92
C SER A 142 6.95 -6.17 -20.96
N ILE A 143 8.06 -5.45 -21.12
CA ILE A 143 9.41 -6.05 -21.10
C ILE A 143 9.70 -6.67 -19.72
N ALA A 144 9.36 -5.96 -18.63
CA ALA A 144 9.48 -6.49 -17.29
C ALA A 144 8.62 -7.76 -17.10
N GLY A 145 7.44 -7.81 -17.69
CA GLY A 145 6.57 -9.00 -17.73
C GLY A 145 7.24 -10.18 -18.44
N VAL A 146 7.92 -9.94 -19.58
CA VAL A 146 8.68 -10.99 -20.30
C VAL A 146 9.82 -11.50 -19.42
N ILE A 147 10.60 -10.60 -18.81
CA ILE A 147 11.69 -10.97 -17.90
C ILE A 147 11.14 -11.78 -16.73
N PHE A 148 10.03 -11.34 -16.14
CA PHE A 148 9.38 -12.04 -15.02
C PHE A 148 8.92 -13.44 -15.45
N LEU A 149 8.32 -13.59 -16.63
CA LEU A 149 7.91 -14.88 -17.18
C LEU A 149 9.10 -15.85 -17.34
N ILE A 150 10.21 -15.35 -17.90
CA ILE A 150 11.45 -16.13 -18.08
C ILE A 150 12.00 -16.56 -16.70
N LEU A 151 12.07 -15.64 -15.73
CA LEU A 151 12.54 -15.96 -14.38
C LEU A 151 11.64 -17.01 -13.71
N LEU A 152 10.32 -16.91 -13.86
CA LEU A 152 9.39 -17.91 -13.35
C LEU A 152 9.57 -19.29 -14.04
N ALA A 153 9.87 -19.31 -15.33
CA ALA A 153 10.15 -20.56 -16.06
C ALA A 153 11.43 -21.23 -15.57
N LEU A 154 12.48 -20.43 -15.32
CA LEU A 154 13.76 -20.93 -14.83
C LEU A 154 13.74 -21.31 -13.34
N LEU A 155 12.87 -20.73 -12.54
CA LEU A 155 12.76 -21.01 -11.12
C LEU A 155 12.30 -22.44 -10.90
N LYS A 156 13.11 -23.26 -10.23
CA LYS A 156 12.68 -24.63 -9.81
C LYS A 156 11.72 -24.50 -8.64
N THR A 157 10.54 -25.10 -8.78
CA THR A 157 9.51 -25.13 -7.73
C THR A 157 9.87 -26.21 -6.71
N ASP A 158 9.82 -25.89 -5.43
CA ASP A 158 9.93 -26.87 -4.37
C ASP A 158 8.69 -27.81 -4.40
N LYS A 159 8.87 -29.05 -3.95
CA LYS A 159 7.76 -30.04 -3.98
C LYS A 159 6.59 -29.52 -3.14
N PRO A 160 5.34 -29.69 -3.60
CA PRO A 160 4.15 -29.26 -2.86
C PRO A 160 4.05 -29.80 -1.43
N ASP A 161 4.62 -30.98 -1.19
CA ASP A 161 4.62 -31.65 0.12
C ASP A 161 5.43 -30.92 1.19
N ALA A 162 6.45 -30.13 0.80
CA ALA A 162 7.23 -29.31 1.74
C ALA A 162 6.38 -28.19 2.39
N PHE A 163 5.38 -27.70 1.68
CA PHE A 163 4.45 -26.68 2.19
C PHE A 163 3.41 -27.31 3.15
N ASN A 164 2.86 -28.45 2.81
CA ASN A 164 1.87 -29.15 3.63
C ASN A 164 2.45 -29.56 4.99
N GLN A 165 3.73 -29.96 5.05
CA GLN A 165 4.41 -30.32 6.31
C GLN A 165 4.58 -29.11 7.26
N LEU A 166 4.75 -27.89 6.72
CA LEU A 166 4.85 -26.67 7.53
C LEU A 166 3.48 -26.19 8.02
N GLU A 167 2.39 -26.50 7.32
CA GLU A 167 1.04 -26.13 7.75
C GLU A 167 0.46 -27.03 8.84
N HIS A 168 0.86 -28.30 8.90
CA HIS A 168 0.40 -29.24 9.93
C HIS A 168 0.76 -28.84 11.38
N GLY A 169 1.61 -27.83 11.57
CA GLY A 169 1.97 -27.26 12.87
C GLY A 169 1.27 -25.95 13.23
N LYS A 170 0.35 -25.44 12.40
CA LYS A 170 -0.36 -24.19 12.72
C LYS A 170 -1.47 -24.41 13.75
N PRO A 171 -1.59 -23.51 14.75
CA PRO A 171 -2.77 -23.47 15.62
C PRO A 171 -4.02 -23.28 14.78
N SER A 172 -5.10 -23.92 15.18
CA SER A 172 -6.42 -24.03 14.53
C SER A 172 -6.75 -22.89 13.56
N ALA A 173 -7.13 -23.26 12.33
CA ALA A 173 -7.56 -22.31 11.31
C ALA A 173 -8.56 -21.30 11.89
N LEU A 174 -8.32 -20.01 11.61
CA LEU A 174 -9.26 -18.94 11.99
C LEU A 174 -10.63 -19.27 11.40
N THR A 175 -11.62 -19.32 12.24
CA THR A 175 -13.01 -19.57 11.85
C THR A 175 -13.63 -18.24 11.39
N ILE A 176 -14.57 -18.29 10.45
CA ILE A 176 -15.37 -17.12 10.05
C ILE A 176 -16.00 -16.45 11.29
N ASN A 177 -16.38 -17.25 12.29
CA ASN A 177 -16.89 -16.74 13.56
C ASN A 177 -15.88 -15.89 14.34
N ASP A 178 -14.58 -16.20 14.27
CA ASP A 178 -13.55 -15.38 14.92
C ASP A 178 -13.42 -14.01 14.23
N ALA A 179 -13.57 -13.97 12.91
CA ALA A 179 -13.60 -12.71 12.16
C ALA A 179 -14.89 -11.90 12.42
N LEU A 180 -16.04 -12.57 12.53
CA LEU A 180 -17.32 -11.92 12.87
C LEU A 180 -17.31 -11.39 14.29
N ASN A 181 -16.66 -12.08 15.23
CA ASN A 181 -16.51 -11.61 16.62
C ASN A 181 -15.70 -10.30 16.72
N LEU A 182 -14.81 -10.01 15.75
CA LEU A 182 -14.13 -8.71 15.70
C LEU A 182 -15.09 -7.55 15.51
N LEU A 183 -16.15 -7.74 14.71
CA LEU A 183 -17.14 -6.69 14.42
C LEU A 183 -17.94 -6.30 15.69
N SER A 184 -18.01 -7.16 16.69
CA SER A 184 -18.68 -6.85 17.97
C SER A 184 -17.80 -6.04 18.94
N LEU A 185 -16.50 -5.88 18.66
CA LEU A 185 -15.56 -5.23 19.54
C LEU A 185 -15.47 -3.71 19.28
N PRO A 186 -15.80 -2.83 20.25
CA PRO A 186 -15.67 -1.37 20.08
C PRO A 186 -14.25 -0.93 19.69
N ARG A 187 -13.22 -1.61 20.20
CA ARG A 187 -11.82 -1.35 19.86
C ARG A 187 -11.49 -1.59 18.38
N PHE A 188 -12.20 -2.52 17.72
CA PHE A 188 -12.07 -2.74 16.27
C PHE A 188 -12.57 -1.53 15.50
N TRP A 189 -13.73 -0.99 15.84
CA TRP A 189 -14.31 0.18 15.18
C TRP A 189 -13.48 1.45 15.42
N ALA A 190 -12.87 1.59 16.60
CA ALA A 190 -11.91 2.67 16.85
C ALA A 190 -10.68 2.59 15.92
N LEU A 191 -10.17 1.36 15.68
CA LEU A 191 -9.09 1.14 14.70
C LEU A 191 -9.55 1.43 13.28
N ILE A 192 -10.75 0.97 12.88
CA ILE A 192 -11.31 1.24 11.55
C ILE A 192 -11.47 2.75 11.31
N LEU A 193 -11.98 3.51 12.28
CA LEU A 193 -12.07 4.96 12.18
C LEU A 193 -10.71 5.62 11.94
N PHE A 194 -9.68 5.17 12.67
CA PHE A 194 -8.31 5.63 12.46
C PHE A 194 -7.83 5.31 11.04
N VAL A 195 -8.07 4.08 10.57
CA VAL A 195 -7.66 3.63 9.23
C VAL A 195 -8.38 4.42 8.14
N VAL A 196 -9.69 4.67 8.28
CA VAL A 196 -10.46 5.51 7.33
C VAL A 196 -9.79 6.88 7.16
N GLY A 197 -9.41 7.52 8.27
CA GLY A 197 -8.75 8.82 8.23
C GLY A 197 -7.36 8.76 7.58
N THR A 198 -6.55 7.78 7.94
CA THR A 198 -5.20 7.67 7.40
C THR A 198 -5.18 7.24 5.94
N CYS A 199 -6.13 6.42 5.48
CA CYS A 199 -6.19 5.99 4.08
C CYS A 199 -6.50 7.12 3.07
N ILE A 200 -6.86 8.32 3.56
CA ILE A 200 -7.01 9.53 2.72
C ILE A 200 -5.70 9.85 1.97
N TYR A 201 -4.53 9.48 2.52
CA TYR A 201 -3.26 9.69 1.83
C TYR A 201 -3.20 9.04 0.45
N SER A 202 -3.80 7.87 0.30
CA SER A 202 -3.79 7.15 -0.99
C SER A 202 -4.57 7.91 -2.06
N VAL A 203 -5.66 8.58 -1.69
CA VAL A 203 -6.47 9.41 -2.59
C VAL A 203 -5.71 10.70 -2.94
N TYR A 204 -5.07 11.32 -1.97
CA TYR A 204 -4.21 12.49 -2.19
C TYR A 204 -3.07 12.15 -3.18
N ASP A 205 -2.39 11.02 -2.99
CA ASP A 205 -1.25 10.63 -3.83
C ASP A 205 -1.63 10.27 -5.27
N GLN A 206 -2.89 9.90 -5.56
CA GLN A 206 -3.35 9.54 -6.91
C GLN A 206 -3.16 10.66 -7.93
N GLN A 207 -3.47 11.91 -7.56
CA GLN A 207 -3.41 13.07 -8.46
C GLN A 207 -2.34 14.10 -8.06
N PHE A 208 -1.60 13.84 -7.00
CA PHE A 208 -0.46 14.67 -6.58
C PHE A 208 0.57 14.90 -7.72
N PRO A 209 0.89 13.90 -8.58
CA PRO A 209 1.81 14.14 -9.70
C PRO A 209 1.36 15.24 -10.66
N VAL A 210 0.06 15.38 -10.89
CA VAL A 210 -0.52 16.43 -11.74
C VAL A 210 -0.35 17.79 -11.07
N PHE A 211 -0.70 17.88 -9.79
CA PHE A 211 -0.50 19.09 -8.99
C PHE A 211 0.97 19.52 -8.91
N PHE A 212 1.88 18.56 -8.67
CA PHE A 212 3.31 18.84 -8.58
C PHE A 212 3.86 19.35 -9.91
N SER A 213 3.50 18.71 -11.04
CA SER A 213 3.98 19.14 -12.35
C SER A 213 3.49 20.54 -12.73
N SER A 214 2.33 20.96 -12.24
CA SER A 214 1.81 22.31 -12.51
C SER A 214 2.56 23.43 -11.75
N GLN A 215 3.44 23.10 -10.81
CA GLN A 215 4.27 24.08 -10.07
C GLN A 215 5.53 24.50 -10.83
N PHE A 216 5.79 23.93 -11.99
CA PHE A 216 6.97 24.22 -12.80
C PHE A 216 6.61 25.09 -14.01
N ALA A 217 7.63 25.77 -14.55
CA ALA A 217 7.45 26.59 -15.75
C ALA A 217 7.02 25.78 -16.99
N SER A 218 7.37 24.48 -17.03
CA SER A 218 6.89 23.56 -18.05
C SER A 218 6.46 22.23 -17.42
N LEU A 219 5.40 21.63 -17.97
CA LEU A 219 4.92 20.32 -17.55
C LEU A 219 5.98 19.22 -17.73
N GLN A 220 6.80 19.34 -18.77
CA GLN A 220 7.90 18.41 -19.02
C GLN A 220 8.90 18.39 -17.87
N GLN A 221 9.35 19.56 -17.44
CA GLN A 221 10.24 19.69 -16.28
C GLN A 221 9.58 19.14 -15.02
N GLY A 222 8.30 19.47 -14.79
CA GLY A 222 7.54 18.98 -13.65
C GLY A 222 7.41 17.45 -13.60
N ASN A 223 7.16 16.81 -14.75
CA ASN A 223 7.06 15.36 -14.87
C ASN A 223 8.38 14.67 -14.52
N GLU A 224 9.49 15.19 -15.05
CA GLU A 224 10.83 14.66 -14.80
C GLU A 224 11.21 14.83 -13.30
N MET A 225 11.02 16.04 -12.78
CA MET A 225 11.27 16.31 -11.34
C MET A 225 10.39 15.46 -10.41
N TYR A 226 9.15 15.17 -10.80
CA TYR A 226 8.31 14.26 -10.05
C TYR A 226 8.88 12.83 -10.03
N GLY A 227 9.40 12.33 -11.13
CA GLY A 227 10.07 11.04 -11.20
C GLY A 227 11.25 10.95 -10.24
N TYR A 228 12.10 11.96 -10.21
CA TYR A 228 13.24 12.07 -9.29
C TYR A 228 12.81 12.18 -7.83
N LEU A 229 11.84 13.02 -7.54
CA LEU A 229 11.30 13.23 -6.19
C LEU A 229 10.67 11.94 -5.64
N ASN A 230 9.87 11.23 -6.45
CA ASN A 230 9.23 10.00 -6.03
C ASN A 230 10.25 8.87 -5.84
N SER A 231 11.27 8.78 -6.68
CA SER A 231 12.39 7.86 -6.50
C SER A 231 13.13 8.12 -5.19
N LEU A 232 13.47 9.39 -4.92
CA LEU A 232 14.11 9.80 -3.65
C LEU A 232 13.25 9.48 -2.44
N GLN A 233 11.94 9.78 -2.51
CA GLN A 233 11.01 9.48 -1.43
C GLN A 233 10.99 7.99 -1.10
N VAL A 234 10.88 7.10 -2.10
CA VAL A 234 10.84 5.64 -1.88
C VAL A 234 12.16 5.14 -1.30
N PHE A 235 13.29 5.70 -1.72
CA PHE A 235 14.60 5.38 -1.15
C PHE A 235 14.70 5.79 0.32
N LEU A 236 14.25 6.99 0.66
CA LEU A 236 14.21 7.48 2.05
C LEU A 236 13.21 6.68 2.90
N GLU A 237 12.07 6.28 2.34
CA GLU A 237 11.09 5.41 2.99
C GLU A 237 11.69 4.06 3.37
N ALA A 238 12.46 3.44 2.45
CA ALA A 238 13.18 2.21 2.75
C ALA A 238 14.15 2.40 3.95
N GLY A 239 14.86 3.53 4.01
CA GLY A 239 15.68 3.89 5.18
C GLY A 239 14.83 4.11 6.44
N GLY A 240 13.68 4.75 6.31
CA GLY A 240 12.72 4.98 7.38
C GLY A 240 12.22 3.69 8.04
N MET A 241 12.06 2.61 7.26
CA MET A 241 11.67 1.29 7.78
C MET A 241 12.68 0.70 8.79
N PHE A 242 13.95 1.05 8.71
CA PHE A 242 14.96 0.63 9.69
C PHE A 242 14.89 1.46 10.99
N VAL A 243 14.52 2.74 10.89
CA VAL A 243 14.49 3.67 12.03
C VAL A 243 13.16 3.62 12.78
N ALA A 244 12.06 3.42 12.08
CA ALA A 244 10.72 3.45 12.65
C ALA A 244 10.51 2.47 13.83
N PRO A 245 11.03 1.23 13.84
CA PRO A 245 10.87 0.33 14.98
C PRO A 245 11.47 0.88 16.27
N PHE A 246 12.63 1.54 16.21
CA PHE A 246 13.27 2.15 17.39
C PHE A 246 12.42 3.27 17.96
N LEU A 247 11.88 4.13 17.10
CA LEU A 247 11.00 5.21 17.50
C LEU A 247 9.71 4.67 18.12
N VAL A 248 9.02 3.76 17.42
CA VAL A 248 7.74 3.19 17.85
C VAL A 248 7.89 2.35 19.14
N ASN A 249 9.05 1.69 19.35
CA ASN A 249 9.33 1.00 20.59
C ASN A 249 9.46 1.96 21.78
N LYS A 250 9.99 3.17 21.54
CA LYS A 250 10.17 4.19 22.57
C LYS A 250 8.88 4.93 22.92
N ILE A 251 8.07 5.31 21.93
CA ILE A 251 6.86 6.13 22.14
C ILE A 251 5.58 5.32 22.33
N GLY A 252 5.61 4.02 21.96
CA GLY A 252 4.46 3.12 21.99
C GLY A 252 3.67 3.10 20.65
N ALA A 253 2.84 2.07 20.48
CA ALA A 253 2.12 1.85 19.22
C ALA A 253 1.03 2.90 18.99
N LYS A 254 0.21 3.21 20.02
CA LYS A 254 -0.81 4.26 19.93
C LYS A 254 -0.21 5.61 19.55
N ASN A 255 0.84 6.04 20.24
CA ASN A 255 1.47 7.33 19.97
C ASN A 255 2.16 7.34 18.60
N GLY A 256 2.68 6.19 18.14
CA GLY A 256 3.21 6.02 16.80
C GLY A 256 2.14 6.21 15.72
N LEU A 257 0.94 5.64 15.90
CA LEU A 257 -0.21 5.86 15.02
C LEU A 257 -0.59 7.34 14.95
N LEU A 258 -0.74 7.99 16.12
CA LEU A 258 -1.10 9.41 16.19
C LEU A 258 -0.02 10.32 15.59
N LEU A 259 1.26 10.01 15.80
CA LEU A 259 2.36 10.74 15.19
C LEU A 259 2.33 10.63 13.66
N ALA A 260 2.19 9.41 13.14
CA ALA A 260 2.13 9.18 11.69
C ALA A 260 0.97 9.94 11.04
N SER A 261 -0.24 9.88 11.63
CA SER A 261 -1.40 10.60 11.12
C SER A 261 -1.26 12.12 11.26
N SER A 262 -0.58 12.61 12.29
CA SER A 262 -0.29 14.05 12.45
C SER A 262 0.68 14.56 11.39
N VAL A 263 1.75 13.79 11.08
CA VAL A 263 2.69 14.13 9.99
C VAL A 263 1.95 14.09 8.64
N MET A 264 1.07 13.11 8.42
CA MET A 264 0.23 13.00 7.23
C MET A 264 -0.69 14.23 7.08
N ALA A 265 -1.38 14.63 8.14
CA ALA A 265 -2.21 15.81 8.14
C ALA A 265 -1.40 17.08 7.80
N ALA A 266 -0.23 17.24 8.42
CA ALA A 266 0.67 18.35 8.13
C ALA A 266 1.15 18.35 6.67
N ARG A 267 1.45 17.17 6.10
CA ARG A 267 1.82 17.01 4.70
C ARG A 267 0.70 17.43 3.75
N ILE A 268 -0.51 16.93 3.97
CA ILE A 268 -1.67 17.20 3.08
C ILE A 268 -2.09 18.66 3.19
N ILE A 269 -2.24 19.19 4.40
CA ILE A 269 -2.56 20.61 4.63
C ILE A 269 -1.45 21.50 4.10
N GLY A 270 -0.19 21.18 4.42
CA GLY A 270 0.97 21.91 3.96
C GLY A 270 1.02 22.02 2.44
N SER A 271 0.71 20.94 1.71
CA SER A 271 0.63 20.98 0.24
C SER A 271 -0.45 21.90 -0.31
N GLY A 272 -1.49 22.20 0.47
CA GLY A 272 -2.50 23.20 0.13
C GLY A 272 -2.13 24.64 0.50
N LEU A 273 -1.16 24.82 1.40
CA LEU A 273 -0.76 26.14 1.91
C LEU A 273 0.51 26.69 1.28
N VAL A 274 1.42 25.80 0.84
CA VAL A 274 2.70 26.21 0.30
C VAL A 274 2.65 26.28 -1.22
N GLU A 275 3.47 27.16 -1.79
CA GLU A 275 3.62 27.32 -3.22
C GLU A 275 5.05 27.02 -3.66
N GLY A 276 5.19 26.65 -4.92
CA GLY A 276 6.46 26.42 -5.57
C GLY A 276 7.03 25.01 -5.36
N PRO A 277 7.85 24.54 -6.31
CA PRO A 277 8.26 23.16 -6.40
C PRO A 277 9.09 22.67 -5.21
N ILE A 278 9.92 23.54 -4.62
CA ILE A 278 10.80 23.15 -3.50
C ILE A 278 9.98 22.87 -2.24
N MET A 279 9.08 23.78 -1.87
CA MET A 279 8.27 23.60 -0.65
C MET A 279 7.32 22.42 -0.77
N ILE A 280 6.71 22.21 -1.95
CA ILE A 280 5.85 21.06 -2.20
C ILE A 280 6.65 19.76 -2.21
N SER A 281 7.91 19.77 -2.70
CA SER A 281 8.82 18.62 -2.56
C SER A 281 9.09 18.27 -1.10
N CYS A 282 9.33 19.26 -0.24
CA CYS A 282 9.50 19.04 1.21
C CYS A 282 8.25 18.38 1.82
N MET A 283 7.04 18.84 1.43
CA MET A 283 5.80 18.21 1.88
C MET A 283 5.72 16.76 1.41
N LYS A 284 6.02 16.48 0.14
CA LYS A 284 6.00 15.10 -0.39
C LYS A 284 6.97 14.18 0.34
N LEU A 285 8.16 14.64 0.69
CA LEU A 285 9.17 13.84 1.41
C LEU A 285 8.76 13.46 2.83
N LEU A 286 7.81 14.16 3.46
CA LEU A 286 7.24 13.74 4.75
C LEU A 286 6.59 12.35 4.68
N HIS A 287 6.17 11.90 3.50
CA HIS A 287 5.65 10.56 3.29
C HIS A 287 6.66 9.46 3.65
N ALA A 288 7.94 9.71 3.41
CA ALA A 288 9.01 8.78 3.78
C ALA A 288 9.17 8.59 5.30
N VAL A 289 8.62 9.50 6.10
CA VAL A 289 8.61 9.43 7.57
C VAL A 289 7.30 8.81 8.07
N GLU A 290 6.16 9.32 7.54
CA GLU A 290 4.84 8.92 8.04
C GLU A 290 4.52 7.45 7.78
N LEU A 291 4.81 6.94 6.56
CA LEU A 291 4.41 5.59 6.17
C LEU A 291 5.15 4.49 6.95
N PRO A 292 6.47 4.53 7.14
CA PRO A 292 7.18 3.57 8.00
C PRO A 292 6.66 3.56 9.43
N ILE A 293 6.43 4.72 10.03
CA ILE A 293 5.90 4.83 11.39
C ILE A 293 4.49 4.25 11.45
N LEU A 294 3.63 4.57 10.47
CA LEU A 294 2.27 4.04 10.39
C LEU A 294 2.26 2.50 10.33
N LEU A 295 3.02 1.92 9.41
CA LEU A 295 3.03 0.46 9.20
C LEU A 295 3.55 -0.28 10.43
N ILE A 296 4.65 0.16 11.00
CA ILE A 296 5.20 -0.49 12.22
C ILE A 296 4.22 -0.33 13.39
N SER A 297 3.63 0.85 13.55
CA SER A 297 2.70 1.11 14.64
C SER A 297 1.41 0.31 14.53
N ILE A 298 0.85 0.14 13.31
CA ILE A 298 -0.39 -0.61 13.13
C ILE A 298 -0.20 -2.11 13.40
N PHE A 299 0.92 -2.71 12.96
CA PHE A 299 1.23 -4.09 13.28
C PHE A 299 1.44 -4.29 14.78
N LYS A 300 2.17 -3.39 15.43
CA LYS A 300 2.42 -3.44 16.86
C LYS A 300 1.13 -3.23 17.67
N TYR A 301 0.29 -2.26 17.29
CA TYR A 301 -1.01 -2.02 17.91
C TYR A 301 -1.93 -3.25 17.79
N ASN A 302 -2.00 -3.85 16.59
CA ASN A 302 -2.79 -5.05 16.36
C ASN A 302 -2.32 -6.21 17.25
N SER A 303 -1.02 -6.43 17.37
CA SER A 303 -0.46 -7.53 18.18
C SER A 303 -0.63 -7.32 19.69
N GLN A 304 -0.80 -6.07 20.16
CA GLN A 304 -0.99 -5.74 21.57
C GLN A 304 -2.45 -5.75 22.00
N HIS A 305 -3.38 -5.38 21.12
CA HIS A 305 -4.78 -5.16 21.47
C HIS A 305 -5.73 -6.23 20.93
N PHE A 306 -5.25 -7.08 20.01
CA PHE A 306 -6.03 -8.19 19.44
C PHE A 306 -5.27 -9.50 19.54
N ASP A 307 -5.96 -10.62 19.31
CA ASP A 307 -5.30 -11.92 19.24
C ASP A 307 -4.22 -11.92 18.15
N LYS A 308 -3.00 -12.32 18.51
CA LYS A 308 -1.85 -12.36 17.59
C LYS A 308 -2.13 -13.19 16.32
N ARG A 309 -3.00 -14.20 16.43
CA ARG A 309 -3.46 -15.03 15.30
C ARG A 309 -4.24 -14.23 14.26
N LEU A 310 -4.92 -13.15 14.70
CA LEU A 310 -5.72 -12.27 13.85
C LEU A 310 -4.93 -11.12 13.24
N SER A 311 -3.64 -10.96 13.55
CA SER A 311 -2.84 -9.81 13.12
C SER A 311 -2.80 -9.65 11.58
N SER A 312 -2.61 -10.74 10.84
CA SER A 312 -2.65 -10.73 9.38
C SER A 312 -4.04 -10.40 8.83
N THR A 313 -5.09 -10.98 9.44
CA THR A 313 -6.48 -10.72 9.05
C THR A 313 -6.87 -9.27 9.32
N LEU A 314 -6.46 -8.72 10.47
CA LEU A 314 -6.68 -7.31 10.81
C LEU A 314 -5.96 -6.37 9.85
N TYR A 315 -4.76 -6.71 9.39
CA TYR A 315 -4.06 -5.92 8.39
C TYR A 315 -4.78 -6.00 7.03
N LEU A 316 -5.14 -7.20 6.57
CA LEU A 316 -5.80 -7.37 5.27
C LEU A 316 -7.21 -6.80 5.26
N VAL A 317 -8.05 -7.13 6.25
CA VAL A 317 -9.44 -6.69 6.31
C VAL A 317 -9.55 -5.30 6.93
N GLY A 318 -8.87 -5.06 8.04
CA GLY A 318 -8.94 -3.78 8.76
C GLY A 318 -8.17 -2.64 8.10
N PHE A 319 -7.14 -2.90 7.31
CA PHE A 319 -6.37 -1.86 6.64
C PHE A 319 -6.55 -1.88 5.12
N GLN A 320 -6.23 -2.96 4.44
CA GLN A 320 -6.25 -2.99 2.97
C GLN A 320 -7.67 -2.89 2.38
N CYS A 321 -8.65 -3.64 2.93
CA CYS A 321 -10.03 -3.53 2.44
C CYS A 321 -10.60 -2.15 2.74
N VAL A 322 -10.38 -1.61 3.94
CA VAL A 322 -10.84 -0.26 4.30
C VAL A 322 -10.18 0.79 3.40
N SER A 323 -8.87 0.67 3.13
CA SER A 323 -8.16 1.55 2.19
C SER A 323 -8.79 1.53 0.80
N SER A 324 -9.11 0.34 0.29
CA SER A 324 -9.77 0.20 -1.01
C SER A 324 -11.19 0.80 -1.03
N ILE A 325 -11.95 0.64 0.06
CA ILE A 325 -13.28 1.26 0.20
C ILE A 325 -13.17 2.78 0.24
N VAL A 326 -12.24 3.31 1.03
CA VAL A 326 -11.99 4.76 1.13
C VAL A 326 -11.59 5.32 -0.25
N ALA A 327 -10.65 4.67 -0.94
CA ALA A 327 -10.24 5.09 -2.27
C ALA A 327 -11.39 5.02 -3.28
N THR A 328 -12.23 3.97 -3.23
CA THR A 328 -13.39 3.84 -4.12
C THR A 328 -14.37 5.01 -3.95
N LEU A 329 -14.65 5.41 -2.71
CA LEU A 329 -15.62 6.46 -2.43
C LEU A 329 -15.04 7.87 -2.58
N LEU A 330 -13.82 8.10 -2.11
CA LEU A 330 -13.23 9.44 -2.04
C LEU A 330 -12.53 9.87 -3.34
N SER A 331 -12.04 8.94 -4.18
CA SER A 331 -11.32 9.34 -5.40
C SER A 331 -12.16 10.18 -6.37
N PRO A 332 -13.43 9.84 -6.65
CA PRO A 332 -14.29 10.69 -7.49
C PRO A 332 -14.62 12.03 -6.84
N LEU A 333 -14.83 12.03 -5.51
CA LEU A 333 -15.13 13.26 -4.75
C LEU A 333 -13.93 14.21 -4.70
N ALA A 334 -12.73 13.67 -4.50
CA ALA A 334 -11.50 14.45 -4.57
C ALA A 334 -11.28 15.02 -5.99
N GLY A 335 -11.51 14.18 -7.03
CA GLY A 335 -11.44 14.62 -8.43
C GLY A 335 -12.40 15.77 -8.72
N TYR A 336 -13.65 15.65 -8.26
CA TYR A 336 -14.63 16.73 -8.35
C TYR A 336 -14.15 18.01 -7.64
N GLY A 337 -13.58 17.85 -6.45
CA GLY A 337 -12.99 18.95 -5.70
C GLY A 337 -11.88 19.67 -6.47
N TYR A 338 -10.96 18.89 -7.08
CA TYR A 338 -9.87 19.44 -7.89
C TYR A 338 -10.35 20.21 -9.11
N ASP A 339 -11.38 19.73 -9.79
CA ASP A 339 -11.94 20.40 -10.99
C ASP A 339 -12.69 21.69 -10.66
N HIS A 340 -13.41 21.75 -9.51
CA HIS A 340 -14.29 22.88 -9.19
C HIS A 340 -13.68 23.89 -8.24
N TYR A 341 -12.86 23.44 -7.30
CA TYR A 341 -12.27 24.30 -6.26
C TYR A 341 -10.74 24.39 -6.38
N GLY A 342 -10.11 23.52 -7.19
CA GLY A 342 -8.66 23.41 -7.31
C GLY A 342 -8.03 22.49 -6.26
N PHE A 343 -6.72 22.27 -6.42
CA PHE A 343 -5.98 21.35 -5.57
C PHE A 343 -5.85 21.84 -4.12
N ALA A 344 -5.47 23.11 -3.92
CA ALA A 344 -5.18 23.65 -2.61
C ALA A 344 -6.38 23.58 -1.63
N PRO A 345 -7.60 24.07 -1.95
CA PRO A 345 -8.75 23.94 -1.08
C PRO A 345 -9.15 22.48 -0.84
N THR A 346 -9.04 21.62 -1.87
CA THR A 346 -9.37 20.19 -1.73
C THR A 346 -8.40 19.50 -0.78
N TYR A 347 -7.10 19.80 -0.84
CA TYR A 347 -6.11 19.31 0.12
C TYR A 347 -6.37 19.80 1.54
N MET A 348 -6.79 21.06 1.71
CA MET A 348 -7.20 21.57 3.02
C MET A 348 -8.35 20.77 3.62
N VAL A 349 -9.38 20.48 2.84
CA VAL A 349 -10.53 19.66 3.29
C VAL A 349 -10.06 18.26 3.66
N MET A 350 -9.29 17.59 2.79
CA MET A 350 -8.76 16.25 3.06
C MET A 350 -7.88 16.23 4.31
N GLY A 351 -7.00 17.20 4.47
CA GLY A 351 -6.15 17.32 5.64
C GLY A 351 -6.93 17.59 6.93
N CYS A 352 -7.97 18.43 6.89
CA CYS A 352 -8.88 18.65 8.02
C CYS A 352 -9.62 17.35 8.41
N MET A 353 -10.02 16.52 7.43
CA MET A 353 -10.59 15.19 7.71
C MET A 353 -9.59 14.29 8.45
N VAL A 354 -8.31 14.29 8.04
CA VAL A 354 -7.26 13.53 8.73
C VAL A 354 -7.05 14.08 10.15
N VAL A 355 -7.02 15.40 10.36
CA VAL A 355 -6.93 16.00 11.70
C VAL A 355 -8.11 15.56 12.56
N GLY A 356 -9.34 15.68 12.07
CA GLY A 356 -10.54 15.28 12.80
C GLY A 356 -10.52 13.82 13.22
N THR A 357 -10.18 12.91 12.31
CA THR A 357 -10.06 11.47 12.61
C THR A 357 -8.90 11.18 13.56
N THR A 358 -7.79 11.92 13.48
CA THR A 358 -6.66 11.81 14.41
C THR A 358 -7.05 12.20 15.82
N LEU A 359 -7.75 13.33 16.00
CA LEU A 359 -8.23 13.80 17.30
C LEU A 359 -9.23 12.82 17.92
N LEU A 360 -10.18 12.32 17.14
CA LEU A 360 -11.11 11.28 17.59
C LEU A 360 -10.37 10.00 17.98
N SER A 361 -9.40 9.58 17.19
CA SER A 361 -8.60 8.39 17.46
C SER A 361 -7.71 8.53 18.69
N ALA A 362 -7.25 9.75 19.01
CA ALA A 362 -6.50 10.02 20.25
C ALA A 362 -7.31 9.66 21.50
N VAL A 363 -8.63 9.84 21.45
CA VAL A 363 -9.55 9.50 22.55
C VAL A 363 -9.97 8.03 22.47
N LEU A 364 -10.33 7.52 21.28
CA LEU A 364 -10.95 6.21 21.11
C LEU A 364 -9.96 5.04 21.12
N LEU A 365 -8.74 5.25 20.64
CA LEU A 365 -7.71 4.21 20.67
C LEU A 365 -7.26 3.94 22.10
N ARG A 366 -7.16 2.67 22.47
CA ARG A 366 -6.66 2.27 23.78
C ARG A 366 -5.18 2.61 23.93
N ALA A 367 -4.80 3.02 25.14
CA ALA A 367 -3.40 3.19 25.49
C ALA A 367 -2.68 1.85 25.45
N ASP A 368 -1.39 1.88 25.08
CA ASP A 368 -0.56 0.69 25.10
C ASP A 368 -0.53 0.14 26.52
N SER A 369 -0.74 -1.17 26.68
CA SER A 369 -0.46 -1.88 27.91
C SER A 369 1.03 -1.68 28.19
N LYS A 370 1.40 -1.14 29.36
CA LYS A 370 2.80 -1.11 29.79
C LYS A 370 3.29 -2.55 29.72
N ALA A 371 4.21 -2.85 28.80
CA ALA A 371 4.92 -4.11 28.82
C ALA A 371 5.51 -4.24 30.24
N LEU A 372 5.12 -5.26 30.97
CA LEU A 372 5.84 -5.66 32.16
C LEU A 372 7.31 -5.77 31.74
N PRO A 373 8.26 -5.15 32.46
CA PRO A 373 9.67 -5.31 32.15
C PRO A 373 9.96 -6.80 32.07
N GLN A 374 10.66 -7.22 31.03
CA GLN A 374 11.23 -8.58 30.90
C GLN A 374 12.36 -8.75 31.94
N HIS A 375 12.03 -8.60 33.21
CA HIS A 375 12.84 -9.01 34.33
C HIS A 375 12.05 -10.13 35.03
N ASP A 376 12.69 -11.26 35.21
CA ASP A 376 12.28 -12.44 35.95
C ASP A 376 11.68 -13.64 35.20
N MET A 377 12.27 -14.00 34.05
CA MET A 377 12.21 -15.40 33.60
C MET A 377 13.49 -16.20 33.96
N THR A 378 14.51 -15.55 34.50
CA THR A 378 15.73 -16.22 34.99
C THR A 378 15.62 -16.67 36.45
N ASP A 379 14.70 -16.11 37.24
CA ASP A 379 14.55 -16.47 38.64
C ASP A 379 13.57 -17.63 38.91
N LEU A 380 12.77 -18.02 37.94
CA LEU A 380 11.90 -19.21 38.07
C LEU A 380 12.63 -20.53 37.77
N ASP A 381 13.74 -20.48 37.01
CA ASP A 381 14.57 -21.68 36.75
C ASP A 381 15.58 -21.96 37.87
N SER A 382 15.91 -20.97 38.72
CA SER A 382 16.77 -21.17 39.87
C SER A 382 16.09 -21.82 41.09
N ASN A 383 14.77 -21.63 41.22
CA ASN A 383 14.01 -22.18 42.35
C ASN A 383 13.53 -23.64 42.14
N ASN A 384 13.60 -24.15 40.91
CA ASN A 384 13.22 -25.54 40.62
C ASN A 384 14.38 -26.54 40.64
N LYS A 385 15.60 -26.07 40.96
CA LYS A 385 16.81 -26.94 41.13
C LYS A 385 17.22 -27.20 42.57
N ALA A 386 16.45 -26.78 43.55
CA ALA A 386 16.75 -26.97 44.96
C ALA A 386 15.65 -27.70 45.71
N GLN A 387 15.32 -28.93 45.29
CA GLN A 387 14.75 -29.94 46.21
C GLN A 387 15.44 -31.28 45.90
N PRO A 388 16.30 -31.79 46.75
CA PRO A 388 16.73 -33.17 46.69
C PRO A 388 15.79 -34.06 47.49
N ILE A 389 15.43 -35.22 46.90
CA ILE A 389 14.86 -36.47 47.41
C ILE A 389 13.36 -36.40 47.75
#